data_d1eb4687eb652b69df5cb83ece62e749
#
_entry.id   d1eb4687eb652b69df5cb83ece62e749
#
_cell.length_a   1.000
_cell.length_b   1.000
_cell.length_c   1.000
_cell.angle_alpha   90.00
_cell.angle_beta   90.00
_cell.angle_gamma   90.00
#
_symmetry.space_group_name_H-M   'P 1'
#
loop_
_entity.id
_entity.type
_entity.pdbx_description
1 polymer ?
#
loop_
_entity_poly.entity_id
_entity_poly.type
_entity_poly.pdbx_seq_one_letter_code
_entity_poly.pdbx_strand_id
1 'polypeptide(L)'
;MFANVARSRLLPMSVPFRYFGAAVAFHALAWAALLAGAREVPSYPGGLGLPFAALHLATLGVLAMTAIGATLQLLPVATRQPVGSIAAAKAVWWLLVPGVAVFAGGAAAYAPRILAPGGALVVAALAVYAWLLGRNLFSARGMPVVVAHGWAALAALVGLGVTGLALVARYEHGLALDHAAFRGAHLVLATYGFMGLLAFGLSQFLLPMFAVARPPSTRAALAALGMALVAIALALGGYVGVAALAGLVAAAIHVVSLERSLRARLRPALGTAFSLVRVSWGCLLASLAFAAAMELGWAPPRAGVVFVVLLVPGWLLTFLLAVLQRIVPFLASVHAGAGAPLASALSPRAPLAAHRALHLAALAGLLGAVIFDVPGLAQAAAAAGLAGALAFGAFFTGVLSRLRSARAAVPA
;
A
#
# COMPACT_ATOMS: atom_id res chain seq x y z
N MET A 1 29.23 0.08 15.99
CA MET A 1 28.38 -0.46 17.05
C MET A 1 26.87 -0.40 16.69
N PHE A 2 26.33 0.71 16.27
CA PHE A 2 24.89 0.86 15.88
C PHE A 2 24.43 -0.08 14.75
N ALA A 3 25.22 -0.29 13.71
CA ALA A 3 24.89 -1.18 12.59
C ALA A 3 24.73 -2.66 13.01
N ASN A 4 25.51 -3.14 13.96
CA ASN A 4 25.43 -4.52 14.45
C ASN A 4 24.20 -4.75 15.33
N VAL A 5 23.83 -3.76 16.18
CA VAL A 5 22.63 -3.82 17.03
C VAL A 5 21.34 -3.75 16.18
N ALA A 6 21.36 -3.01 15.07
CA ALA A 6 20.23 -3.00 14.13
C ALA A 6 20.10 -4.35 13.39
N ARG A 7 21.22 -4.97 13.00
CA ARG A 7 21.24 -6.27 12.32
C ARG A 7 20.66 -7.41 13.16
N SER A 8 20.91 -7.43 14.47
CA SER A 8 20.37 -8.47 15.36
C SER A 8 18.84 -8.46 15.49
N ARG A 9 18.17 -7.38 15.05
CA ARG A 9 16.70 -7.21 15.06
C ARG A 9 16.04 -7.44 13.72
N LEU A 10 16.83 -7.60 12.66
CA LEU A 10 16.30 -7.88 11.33
C LEU A 10 15.87 -9.34 11.24
N LEU A 11 14.72 -9.56 10.59
CA LEU A 11 14.31 -10.91 10.18
C LEU A 11 15.27 -11.46 9.12
N PRO A 12 15.41 -12.79 9.02
CA PRO A 12 16.10 -13.39 7.87
C PRO A 12 15.56 -12.82 6.55
N MET A 13 16.45 -12.52 5.60
CA MET A 13 16.10 -11.93 4.30
C MET A 13 14.94 -12.65 3.59
N SER A 14 14.89 -13.98 3.73
CA SER A 14 13.84 -14.81 3.14
C SER A 14 12.43 -14.46 3.61
N VAL A 15 12.26 -13.82 4.78
CA VAL A 15 10.93 -13.45 5.29
C VAL A 15 10.38 -12.23 4.57
N PRO A 16 10.97 -11.01 4.61
CA PRO A 16 10.41 -9.85 3.93
C PRO A 16 10.39 -10.03 2.40
N PHE A 17 11.41 -10.66 1.81
CA PHE A 17 11.49 -10.81 0.36
C PHE A 17 10.44 -11.77 -0.22
N ARG A 18 9.92 -12.75 0.54
CA ARG A 18 8.77 -13.55 0.08
C ARG A 18 7.48 -12.71 -0.03
N TYR A 19 7.27 -11.77 0.90
CA TYR A 19 6.16 -10.83 0.85
C TYR A 19 6.27 -9.90 -0.35
N PHE A 20 7.45 -9.32 -0.58
CA PHE A 20 7.68 -8.45 -1.73
C PHE A 20 7.57 -9.20 -3.06
N GLY A 21 8.09 -10.44 -3.13
CA GLY A 21 7.95 -11.29 -4.31
C GLY A 21 6.50 -11.62 -4.63
N ALA A 22 5.71 -11.99 -3.61
CA ALA A 22 4.27 -12.22 -3.77
C ALA A 22 3.55 -10.94 -4.21
N ALA A 23 3.88 -9.79 -3.62
CA ALA A 23 3.30 -8.50 -4.01
C ALA A 23 3.60 -8.13 -5.46
N VAL A 24 4.81 -8.40 -5.94
CA VAL A 24 5.19 -8.20 -7.35
C VAL A 24 4.38 -9.11 -8.29
N ALA A 25 4.17 -10.37 -7.91
CA ALA A 25 3.34 -11.29 -8.68
C ALA A 25 1.87 -10.83 -8.70
N PHE A 26 1.31 -10.47 -7.54
CA PHE A 26 -0.05 -9.94 -7.45
C PHE A 26 -0.22 -8.60 -8.19
N HIS A 27 0.83 -7.78 -8.29
CA HIS A 27 0.78 -6.55 -9.07
C HIS A 27 0.54 -6.82 -10.55
N ALA A 28 1.24 -7.81 -11.14
CA ALA A 28 0.98 -8.23 -12.50
C ALA A 28 -0.42 -8.86 -12.66
N LEU A 29 -0.84 -9.70 -11.72
CA LEU A 29 -2.16 -10.32 -11.72
C LEU A 29 -3.30 -9.29 -11.59
N ALA A 30 -3.12 -8.24 -10.77
CA ALA A 30 -4.10 -7.17 -10.64
C ALA A 30 -4.32 -6.43 -11.96
N TRP A 31 -3.24 -6.07 -12.65
CA TRP A 31 -3.35 -5.43 -13.96
C TRP A 31 -3.84 -6.38 -15.05
N ALA A 32 -3.50 -7.68 -14.99
CA ALA A 32 -4.03 -8.69 -15.92
C ALA A 32 -5.55 -8.87 -15.74
N ALA A 33 -6.03 -8.96 -14.50
CA ALA A 33 -7.47 -9.02 -14.20
C ALA A 33 -8.19 -7.74 -14.65
N LEU A 34 -7.57 -6.56 -14.40
CA LEU A 34 -8.12 -5.30 -14.85
C LEU A 34 -8.16 -5.22 -16.39
N LEU A 35 -7.15 -5.72 -17.10
CA LEU A 35 -7.11 -5.76 -18.56
C LEU A 35 -8.22 -6.63 -19.12
N ALA A 36 -8.46 -7.80 -18.50
CA ALA A 36 -9.54 -8.71 -18.90
C ALA A 36 -10.94 -8.09 -18.73
N GLY A 37 -11.15 -7.30 -17.65
CA GLY A 37 -12.40 -6.58 -17.38
C GLY A 37 -12.38 -5.09 -17.76
N ALA A 38 -11.40 -4.63 -18.56
CA ALA A 38 -11.14 -3.20 -18.74
C ALA A 38 -12.30 -2.42 -19.36
N ARG A 39 -13.07 -3.05 -20.23
CA ARG A 39 -14.23 -2.42 -20.89
C ARG A 39 -15.36 -2.09 -19.92
N GLU A 40 -15.45 -2.80 -18.79
CA GLU A 40 -16.46 -2.57 -17.76
C GLU A 40 -16.09 -1.40 -16.84
N VAL A 41 -14.80 -1.03 -16.77
CA VAL A 41 -14.28 -0.07 -15.77
C VAL A 41 -14.97 1.29 -15.82
N PRO A 42 -15.19 1.95 -16.98
CA PRO A 42 -15.81 3.28 -17.01
C PRO A 42 -17.22 3.32 -16.42
N SER A 43 -18.00 2.25 -16.60
CA SER A 43 -19.39 2.14 -16.15
C SER A 43 -19.60 1.15 -15.01
N TYR A 44 -18.52 0.73 -14.33
CA TYR A 44 -18.58 -0.31 -13.31
C TYR A 44 -19.44 0.11 -12.10
N PRO A 45 -20.57 -0.59 -11.86
CA PRO A 45 -21.49 -0.20 -10.79
C PRO A 45 -21.06 -0.69 -9.40
N GLY A 46 -20.01 -1.50 -9.34
CA GLY A 46 -19.61 -2.26 -8.15
C GLY A 46 -20.15 -3.69 -8.15
N GLY A 47 -19.82 -4.46 -7.12
CA GLY A 47 -20.17 -5.88 -7.01
C GLY A 47 -19.03 -6.81 -7.42
N LEU A 48 -19.32 -8.10 -7.55
CA LEU A 48 -18.33 -9.10 -7.98
C LEU A 48 -17.97 -8.91 -9.45
N GLY A 49 -16.89 -9.50 -9.89
CA GLY A 49 -16.38 -9.46 -11.26
C GLY A 49 -14.91 -9.13 -11.36
N LEU A 50 -14.38 -9.01 -12.58
CA LEU A 50 -12.97 -8.75 -12.83
C LEU A 50 -12.46 -7.43 -12.27
N PRO A 51 -13.20 -6.28 -12.37
CA PRO A 51 -12.73 -5.03 -11.74
C PRO A 51 -12.63 -5.12 -10.21
N PHE A 52 -13.56 -5.81 -9.55
CA PHE A 52 -13.51 -6.07 -8.11
C PHE A 52 -12.34 -6.98 -7.74
N ALA A 53 -12.12 -8.06 -8.51
CA ALA A 53 -10.97 -8.94 -8.30
C ALA A 53 -9.64 -8.19 -8.46
N ALA A 54 -9.51 -7.37 -9.50
CA ALA A 54 -8.33 -6.52 -9.73
C ALA A 54 -8.09 -5.55 -8.56
N LEU A 55 -9.15 -4.91 -8.06
CA LEU A 55 -9.07 -4.01 -6.90
C LEU A 55 -8.54 -4.75 -5.65
N HIS A 56 -9.04 -5.97 -5.37
CA HIS A 56 -8.62 -6.72 -4.19
C HIS A 56 -7.25 -7.41 -4.38
N LEU A 57 -6.87 -7.79 -5.60
CA LEU A 57 -5.48 -8.17 -5.91
C LEU A 57 -4.52 -7.01 -5.65
N ALA A 58 -4.90 -5.79 -6.02
CA ALA A 58 -4.10 -4.60 -5.72
C ALA A 58 -4.06 -4.29 -4.21
N THR A 59 -5.21 -4.27 -3.53
CA THR A 59 -5.27 -3.86 -2.11
C THR A 59 -4.75 -4.94 -1.15
N LEU A 60 -5.15 -6.18 -1.29
CA LEU A 60 -4.70 -7.29 -0.44
C LEU A 60 -3.37 -7.88 -0.93
N GLY A 61 -3.30 -8.16 -2.25
CA GLY A 61 -2.14 -8.83 -2.84
C GLY A 61 -0.91 -7.93 -2.98
N VAL A 62 -1.09 -6.62 -3.22
CA VAL A 62 0.05 -5.69 -3.33
C VAL A 62 0.20 -4.84 -2.09
N LEU A 63 -0.82 -4.04 -1.74
CA LEU A 63 -0.70 -3.05 -0.66
C LEU A 63 -0.51 -3.72 0.70
N ALA A 64 -1.46 -4.56 1.15
CA ALA A 64 -1.38 -5.23 2.44
C ALA A 64 -0.18 -6.17 2.53
N MET A 65 0.08 -6.97 1.49
CA MET A 65 1.24 -7.87 1.42
C MET A 65 2.55 -7.11 1.62
N THR A 66 2.75 -6.00 0.91
CA THR A 66 3.95 -5.17 1.03
C THR A 66 4.03 -4.48 2.40
N ALA A 67 2.91 -3.92 2.88
CA ALA A 67 2.87 -3.26 4.19
C ALA A 67 3.23 -4.22 5.32
N ILE A 68 2.72 -5.44 5.29
CA ILE A 68 3.05 -6.50 6.25
C ILE A 68 4.54 -6.85 6.17
N GLY A 69 5.06 -7.14 4.97
CA GLY A 69 6.48 -7.47 4.78
C GLY A 69 7.41 -6.35 5.23
N ALA A 70 7.06 -5.10 4.92
CA ALA A 70 7.83 -3.92 5.32
C ALA A 70 7.77 -3.66 6.83
N THR A 71 6.61 -3.73 7.44
CA THR A 71 6.45 -3.48 8.89
C THR A 71 7.10 -4.56 9.72
N LEU A 72 6.96 -5.85 9.37
CA LEU A 72 7.65 -6.94 10.04
C LEU A 72 9.18 -6.78 10.02
N GLN A 73 9.72 -6.11 9.00
CA GLN A 73 11.16 -5.87 8.86
C GLN A 73 11.62 -4.56 9.49
N LEU A 74 10.86 -3.49 9.34
CA LEU A 74 11.29 -2.13 9.70
C LEU A 74 10.87 -1.71 11.11
N LEU A 75 9.68 -2.13 11.58
CA LEU A 75 9.21 -1.78 12.91
C LEU A 75 10.11 -2.30 14.03
N PRO A 76 10.63 -3.54 14.00
CA PRO A 76 11.56 -4.02 15.02
C PRO A 76 12.79 -3.13 15.19
N VAL A 77 13.27 -2.55 14.11
CA VAL A 77 14.38 -1.58 14.16
C VAL A 77 13.92 -0.24 14.74
N ALA A 78 12.78 0.27 14.28
CA ALA A 78 12.21 1.54 14.72
C ALA A 78 11.78 1.52 16.21
N THR A 79 11.09 0.47 16.63
CA THR A 79 10.59 0.29 18.00
C THR A 79 11.66 -0.23 18.98
N ARG A 80 12.81 -0.65 18.47
CA ARG A 80 13.89 -1.31 19.20
C ARG A 80 13.44 -2.62 19.88
N GLN A 81 12.48 -3.32 19.30
CA GLN A 81 11.94 -4.60 19.79
C GLN A 81 12.07 -5.69 18.71
N PRO A 82 12.39 -6.94 19.07
CA PRO A 82 12.42 -8.02 18.08
C PRO A 82 11.03 -8.36 17.58
N VAL A 83 10.94 -9.00 16.41
CA VAL A 83 9.71 -9.65 15.97
C VAL A 83 9.41 -10.82 16.90
N GLY A 84 8.21 -10.86 17.44
CA GLY A 84 7.83 -11.83 18.47
C GLY A 84 7.91 -13.30 18.03
N SER A 85 7.68 -13.61 16.75
CA SER A 85 7.74 -14.98 16.21
C SER A 85 7.97 -14.98 14.69
N ILE A 86 9.08 -15.60 14.27
CA ILE A 86 9.38 -15.83 12.85
C ILE A 86 8.39 -16.84 12.25
N ALA A 87 7.97 -17.85 13.01
CA ALA A 87 6.99 -18.84 12.56
C ALA A 87 5.65 -18.18 12.28
N ALA A 88 5.15 -17.32 13.17
CA ALA A 88 3.92 -16.57 12.95
C ALA A 88 4.04 -15.59 11.74
N ALA A 89 5.19 -14.93 11.57
CA ALA A 89 5.44 -14.10 10.39
C ALA A 89 5.41 -14.92 9.08
N LYS A 90 5.88 -16.17 9.10
CA LYS A 90 5.75 -17.09 7.95
C LYS A 90 4.30 -17.56 7.77
N ALA A 91 3.59 -17.88 8.86
CA ALA A 91 2.19 -18.30 8.81
C ALA A 91 1.27 -17.25 8.17
N VAL A 92 1.47 -15.97 8.49
CA VAL A 92 0.74 -14.87 7.80
C VAL A 92 0.89 -14.98 6.28
N TRP A 93 2.08 -15.22 5.76
CA TRP A 93 2.30 -15.35 4.32
C TRP A 93 1.59 -16.57 3.72
N TRP A 94 1.66 -17.72 4.41
CA TRP A 94 1.04 -18.98 3.97
C TRP A 94 -0.49 -18.94 4.00
N LEU A 95 -1.08 -18.09 4.83
CA LEU A 95 -2.53 -17.85 4.85
C LEU A 95 -2.94 -16.78 3.83
N LEU A 96 -2.16 -15.68 3.76
CA LEU A 96 -2.54 -14.52 2.97
C LEU A 96 -2.44 -14.78 1.46
N VAL A 97 -1.37 -15.44 0.98
CA VAL A 97 -1.18 -15.69 -0.46
C VAL A 97 -2.31 -16.55 -1.04
N PRO A 98 -2.61 -17.75 -0.52
CA PRO A 98 -3.74 -18.53 -1.03
C PRO A 98 -5.09 -17.85 -0.74
N GLY A 99 -5.23 -17.17 0.41
CA GLY A 99 -6.44 -16.44 0.75
C GLY A 99 -6.78 -15.38 -0.30
N VAL A 100 -5.82 -14.56 -0.69
CA VAL A 100 -6.00 -13.54 -1.74
C VAL A 100 -6.30 -14.18 -3.10
N ALA A 101 -5.61 -15.25 -3.47
CA ALA A 101 -5.83 -15.93 -4.74
C ALA A 101 -7.24 -16.54 -4.83
N VAL A 102 -7.68 -17.24 -3.77
CA VAL A 102 -9.03 -17.85 -3.71
C VAL A 102 -10.10 -16.75 -3.67
N PHE A 103 -9.90 -15.70 -2.86
CA PHE A 103 -10.84 -14.58 -2.77
C PHE A 103 -11.03 -13.89 -4.11
N ALA A 104 -9.94 -13.52 -4.77
CA ALA A 104 -9.99 -12.84 -6.06
C ALA A 104 -10.53 -13.75 -7.17
N GLY A 105 -10.20 -15.05 -7.16
CA GLY A 105 -10.75 -16.04 -8.08
C GLY A 105 -12.26 -16.20 -7.90
N GLY A 106 -12.74 -16.31 -6.66
CA GLY A 106 -14.17 -16.36 -6.36
C GLY A 106 -14.92 -15.10 -6.79
N ALA A 107 -14.29 -13.93 -6.60
CA ALA A 107 -14.85 -12.66 -7.06
C ALA A 107 -14.93 -12.58 -8.59
N ALA A 108 -13.86 -12.94 -9.29
CA ALA A 108 -13.82 -12.93 -10.78
C ALA A 108 -14.82 -13.91 -11.40
N ALA A 109 -15.04 -15.05 -10.75
CA ALA A 109 -15.97 -16.09 -11.20
C ALA A 109 -17.43 -15.87 -10.75
N TYR A 110 -17.76 -14.78 -10.07
CA TYR A 110 -19.09 -14.53 -9.48
C TYR A 110 -19.53 -15.66 -8.53
N ALA A 111 -18.59 -16.28 -7.81
CA ALA A 111 -18.80 -17.45 -6.97
C ALA A 111 -18.63 -17.14 -5.48
N PRO A 112 -19.68 -16.68 -4.77
CA PRO A 112 -19.60 -16.33 -3.33
C PRO A 112 -19.07 -17.48 -2.46
N ARG A 113 -19.45 -18.74 -2.78
CA ARG A 113 -18.97 -19.95 -2.07
C ARG A 113 -17.46 -20.16 -2.15
N ILE A 114 -16.77 -19.64 -3.19
CA ILE A 114 -15.31 -19.66 -3.32
C ILE A 114 -14.71 -18.44 -2.66
N LEU A 115 -15.38 -17.28 -2.77
CA LEU A 115 -14.94 -16.03 -2.19
C LEU A 115 -14.87 -16.10 -0.65
N ALA A 116 -15.84 -16.73 0.01
CA ALA A 116 -15.92 -16.78 1.47
C ALA A 116 -14.74 -17.48 2.15
N PRO A 117 -14.31 -18.70 1.78
CA PRO A 117 -13.11 -19.32 2.37
C PRO A 117 -11.84 -18.51 2.08
N GLY A 118 -11.73 -17.86 0.90
CA GLY A 118 -10.65 -16.92 0.61
C GLY A 118 -10.63 -15.76 1.58
N GLY A 119 -11.79 -15.14 1.82
CA GLY A 119 -11.97 -14.06 2.79
C GLY A 119 -11.62 -14.47 4.22
N ALA A 120 -12.04 -15.66 4.64
CA ALA A 120 -11.70 -16.22 5.94
C ALA A 120 -10.19 -16.41 6.12
N LEU A 121 -9.48 -16.93 5.13
CA LEU A 121 -8.02 -17.07 5.14
C LEU A 121 -7.32 -15.72 5.22
N VAL A 122 -7.80 -14.72 4.46
CA VAL A 122 -7.27 -13.35 4.52
C VAL A 122 -7.44 -12.77 5.92
N VAL A 123 -8.63 -12.85 6.51
CA VAL A 123 -8.86 -12.30 7.85
C VAL A 123 -8.07 -13.05 8.91
N ALA A 124 -7.94 -14.38 8.82
CA ALA A 124 -7.07 -15.15 9.69
C ALA A 124 -5.59 -14.70 9.60
N ALA A 125 -5.08 -14.46 8.39
CA ALA A 125 -3.75 -13.91 8.19
C ALA A 125 -3.59 -12.53 8.83
N LEU A 126 -4.57 -11.64 8.61
CA LEU A 126 -4.57 -10.29 9.16
C LEU A 126 -4.69 -10.28 10.69
N ALA A 127 -5.42 -11.23 11.29
CA ALA A 127 -5.51 -11.40 12.74
C ALA A 127 -4.17 -11.82 13.36
N VAL A 128 -3.47 -12.78 12.75
CA VAL A 128 -2.10 -13.15 13.18
C VAL A 128 -1.14 -11.97 13.03
N TYR A 129 -1.24 -11.22 11.93
CA TYR A 129 -0.44 -10.02 11.73
C TYR A 129 -0.78 -8.93 12.76
N ALA A 130 -2.05 -8.69 13.04
CA ALA A 130 -2.51 -7.73 14.06
C ALA A 130 -1.92 -8.06 15.44
N TRP A 131 -1.89 -9.34 15.82
CA TRP A 131 -1.26 -9.80 17.05
C TRP A 131 0.26 -9.51 17.05
N LEU A 132 1.00 -9.81 15.96
CA LEU A 132 2.42 -9.51 15.86
C LEU A 132 2.70 -8.01 15.95
N LEU A 133 1.91 -7.21 15.23
CA LEU A 133 2.01 -5.74 15.25
C LEU A 133 1.73 -5.20 16.65
N GLY A 134 0.62 -5.60 17.28
CA GLY A 134 0.23 -5.17 18.61
C GLY A 134 1.30 -5.49 19.67
N ARG A 135 1.87 -6.70 19.65
CA ARG A 135 2.97 -7.07 20.54
C ARG A 135 4.21 -6.18 20.36
N ASN A 136 4.58 -5.89 19.12
CA ASN A 136 5.73 -5.02 18.83
C ASN A 136 5.48 -3.59 19.33
N LEU A 137 4.29 -3.04 19.06
CA LEU A 137 3.90 -1.69 19.48
C LEU A 137 3.79 -1.55 20.99
N PHE A 138 3.26 -2.57 21.68
CA PHE A 138 3.13 -2.58 23.15
C PHE A 138 4.48 -2.49 23.86
N SER A 139 5.50 -3.15 23.29
CA SER A 139 6.84 -3.19 23.86
C SER A 139 7.75 -2.07 23.32
N ALA A 140 7.25 -1.16 22.48
CA ALA A 140 8.04 -0.17 21.76
C ALA A 140 8.80 0.78 22.70
N ARG A 141 10.08 1.02 22.40
CA ARG A 141 10.98 1.93 23.16
C ARG A 141 11.55 3.06 22.31
N GLY A 142 10.90 3.43 21.22
CA GLY A 142 11.36 4.50 20.32
C GLY A 142 10.35 4.91 19.30
N MET A 143 10.63 6.00 18.60
CA MET A 143 9.84 6.54 17.48
C MET A 143 8.33 6.72 17.78
N PRO A 144 7.97 7.58 18.75
CA PRO A 144 6.59 7.71 19.24
C PRO A 144 5.58 8.04 18.13
N VAL A 145 5.99 8.79 17.10
CA VAL A 145 5.14 9.08 15.93
C VAL A 145 4.78 7.80 15.17
N VAL A 146 5.76 6.94 14.90
CA VAL A 146 5.51 5.66 14.18
C VAL A 146 4.64 4.74 15.03
N VAL A 147 4.87 4.70 16.35
CA VAL A 147 4.09 3.90 17.29
C VAL A 147 2.64 4.37 17.35
N ALA A 148 2.39 5.68 17.43
CA ALA A 148 1.05 6.24 17.48
C ALA A 148 0.26 5.93 16.19
N HIS A 149 0.88 6.13 15.01
CA HIS A 149 0.27 5.75 13.73
C HIS A 149 0.06 4.23 13.64
N GLY A 150 0.97 3.42 14.18
CA GLY A 150 0.86 1.97 14.22
C GLY A 150 -0.35 1.49 15.03
N TRP A 151 -0.60 2.06 16.21
CA TRP A 151 -1.79 1.74 17.01
C TRP A 151 -3.08 2.16 16.31
N ALA A 152 -3.11 3.34 15.71
CA ALA A 152 -4.26 3.80 14.95
C ALA A 152 -4.55 2.90 13.72
N ALA A 153 -3.50 2.53 12.99
CA ALA A 153 -3.62 1.59 11.89
C ALA A 153 -4.07 0.18 12.33
N LEU A 154 -3.61 -0.28 13.49
CA LEU A 154 -4.05 -1.57 14.07
C LEU A 154 -5.55 -1.54 14.43
N ALA A 155 -6.03 -0.46 15.03
CA ALA A 155 -7.45 -0.31 15.33
C ALA A 155 -8.30 -0.32 14.03
N ALA A 156 -7.84 0.40 13.00
CA ALA A 156 -8.48 0.38 11.68
C ALA A 156 -8.46 -1.00 11.03
N LEU A 157 -7.37 -1.76 11.18
CA LEU A 157 -7.25 -3.13 10.67
C LEU A 157 -8.27 -4.09 11.31
N VAL A 158 -8.51 -3.96 12.61
CA VAL A 158 -9.55 -4.76 13.29
C VAL A 158 -10.93 -4.45 12.73
N GLY A 159 -11.30 -3.17 12.63
CA GLY A 159 -12.56 -2.74 12.03
C GLY A 159 -12.69 -3.16 10.55
N LEU A 160 -11.60 -3.11 9.80
CA LEU A 160 -11.52 -3.59 8.42
C LEU A 160 -11.84 -5.09 8.33
N GLY A 161 -11.28 -5.91 9.22
CA GLY A 161 -11.56 -7.34 9.28
C GLY A 161 -13.04 -7.62 9.55
N VAL A 162 -13.63 -6.92 10.52
CA VAL A 162 -15.07 -7.06 10.87
C VAL A 162 -15.96 -6.66 9.68
N THR A 163 -15.73 -5.49 9.09
CA THR A 163 -16.53 -5.02 7.94
C THR A 163 -16.36 -5.89 6.71
N GLY A 164 -15.14 -6.40 6.47
CA GLY A 164 -14.87 -7.33 5.37
C GLY A 164 -15.63 -8.65 5.53
N LEU A 165 -15.59 -9.29 6.70
CA LEU A 165 -16.34 -10.52 6.96
C LEU A 165 -17.85 -10.30 6.86
N ALA A 166 -18.37 -9.19 7.36
CA ALA A 166 -19.78 -8.85 7.25
C ALA A 166 -20.23 -8.73 5.79
N LEU A 167 -19.43 -8.08 4.94
CA LEU A 167 -19.70 -7.97 3.51
C LEU A 167 -19.62 -9.33 2.79
N VAL A 168 -18.67 -10.19 3.14
CA VAL A 168 -18.60 -11.58 2.63
C VAL A 168 -19.84 -12.37 3.04
N ALA A 169 -20.24 -12.32 4.32
CA ALA A 169 -21.42 -13.00 4.81
C ALA A 169 -22.71 -12.51 4.12
N ARG A 170 -22.78 -11.23 3.74
CA ARG A 170 -23.88 -10.72 2.92
C ARG A 170 -23.92 -11.38 1.54
N TYR A 171 -22.79 -11.52 0.86
CA TYR A 171 -22.74 -12.15 -0.47
C TYR A 171 -23.08 -13.64 -0.42
N GLU A 172 -22.65 -14.36 0.61
CA GLU A 172 -22.82 -15.81 0.71
C GLU A 172 -24.13 -16.21 1.39
N HIS A 173 -24.50 -15.52 2.46
CA HIS A 173 -25.62 -15.90 3.33
C HIS A 173 -26.79 -14.91 3.31
N GLY A 174 -26.70 -13.83 2.51
CA GLY A 174 -27.75 -12.82 2.47
C GLY A 174 -27.92 -12.04 3.77
N LEU A 175 -26.83 -11.89 4.56
CA LEU A 175 -26.88 -11.16 5.84
C LEU A 175 -27.51 -9.78 5.65
N ALA A 176 -28.59 -9.52 6.38
CA ALA A 176 -29.28 -8.23 6.36
C ALA A 176 -28.42 -7.18 7.07
N LEU A 177 -27.83 -6.27 6.29
CA LEU A 177 -27.07 -5.13 6.79
C LEU A 177 -27.20 -3.95 5.80
N ASP A 178 -26.98 -2.74 6.30
CA ASP A 178 -26.86 -1.57 5.43
C ASP A 178 -25.59 -1.68 4.57
N HIS A 179 -25.78 -2.15 3.33
CA HIS A 179 -24.69 -2.39 2.41
C HIS A 179 -23.86 -1.13 2.10
N ALA A 180 -24.52 0.03 2.00
CA ALA A 180 -23.85 1.28 1.68
C ALA A 180 -22.94 1.72 2.83
N ALA A 181 -23.47 1.68 4.06
CA ALA A 181 -22.72 2.02 5.27
C ALA A 181 -21.52 1.07 5.50
N PHE A 182 -21.74 -0.26 5.40
CA PHE A 182 -20.65 -1.24 5.58
C PHE A 182 -19.58 -1.15 4.49
N ARG A 183 -19.98 -0.96 3.21
CA ARG A 183 -19.04 -0.73 2.10
C ARG A 183 -18.24 0.56 2.29
N GLY A 184 -18.89 1.64 2.70
CA GLY A 184 -18.23 2.92 2.99
C GLY A 184 -17.23 2.79 4.14
N ALA A 185 -17.64 2.16 5.26
CA ALA A 185 -16.77 1.90 6.39
C ALA A 185 -15.57 1.01 6.01
N HIS A 186 -15.81 -0.08 5.25
CA HIS A 186 -14.75 -0.95 4.77
C HIS A 186 -13.73 -0.19 3.91
N LEU A 187 -14.19 0.65 2.96
CA LEU A 187 -13.34 1.48 2.13
C LEU A 187 -12.49 2.44 2.97
N VAL A 188 -13.12 3.19 3.89
CA VAL A 188 -12.43 4.16 4.75
C VAL A 188 -11.40 3.48 5.64
N LEU A 189 -11.77 2.37 6.29
CA LEU A 189 -10.87 1.62 7.17
C LEU A 189 -9.71 0.96 6.42
N ALA A 190 -9.95 0.47 5.19
CA ALA A 190 -8.89 -0.13 4.37
C ALA A 190 -7.89 0.90 3.88
N THR A 191 -8.38 2.02 3.31
CA THR A 191 -7.56 2.96 2.55
C THR A 191 -6.98 4.07 3.42
N TYR A 192 -7.82 4.88 4.08
CA TYR A 192 -7.36 5.98 4.94
C TYR A 192 -6.95 5.47 6.33
N GLY A 193 -7.64 4.46 6.85
CA GLY A 193 -7.36 3.84 8.14
C GLY A 193 -6.08 3.01 8.11
N PHE A 194 -6.18 1.72 7.76
CA PHE A 194 -5.03 0.81 7.86
C PHE A 194 -3.86 1.24 6.97
N MET A 195 -4.06 1.33 5.65
CA MET A 195 -2.98 1.64 4.73
C MET A 195 -2.50 3.08 4.83
N GLY A 196 -3.42 4.04 4.95
CA GLY A 196 -3.11 5.46 5.00
C GLY A 196 -2.34 5.85 6.26
N LEU A 197 -2.78 5.38 7.43
CA LEU A 197 -2.08 5.68 8.69
C LEU A 197 -0.70 5.00 8.76
N LEU A 198 -0.55 3.77 8.21
CA LEU A 198 0.77 3.16 8.09
C LEU A 198 1.67 3.94 7.11
N ALA A 199 1.14 4.37 5.97
CA ALA A 199 1.87 5.18 5.00
C ALA A 199 2.31 6.51 5.62
N PHE A 200 1.43 7.20 6.37
CA PHE A 200 1.75 8.44 7.07
C PHE A 200 2.84 8.22 8.12
N GLY A 201 2.68 7.22 8.99
CA GLY A 201 3.63 6.95 10.07
C GLY A 201 5.01 6.56 9.57
N LEU A 202 5.07 5.61 8.62
CA LEU A 202 6.35 5.12 8.08
C LEU A 202 7.07 6.16 7.22
N SER A 203 6.34 6.98 6.47
CA SER A 203 6.95 8.03 5.63
C SER A 203 7.67 9.09 6.44
N GLN A 204 7.25 9.36 7.71
CA GLN A 204 7.94 10.33 8.59
C GLN A 204 9.41 9.97 8.84
N PHE A 205 9.76 8.72 8.69
CA PHE A 205 11.13 8.25 8.89
C PHE A 205 11.77 7.74 7.59
N LEU A 206 11.03 7.01 6.74
CA LEU A 206 11.60 6.40 5.52
C LEU A 206 12.01 7.44 4.47
N LEU A 207 11.15 8.42 4.21
CA LEU A 207 11.46 9.42 3.19
C LEU A 207 12.65 10.30 3.57
N PRO A 208 12.74 10.87 4.80
CA PRO A 208 13.93 11.57 5.25
C PRO A 208 15.19 10.68 5.26
N MET A 209 15.08 9.42 5.68
CA MET A 209 16.21 8.47 5.67
C MET A 209 16.75 8.29 4.25
N PHE A 210 15.90 8.08 3.26
CA PHE A 210 16.33 7.91 1.87
C PHE A 210 16.82 9.20 1.21
N ALA A 211 16.38 10.36 1.70
CA ALA A 211 16.80 11.68 1.24
C ALA A 211 18.03 12.22 1.97
N VAL A 212 18.48 11.57 3.05
CA VAL A 212 19.48 12.10 3.99
C VAL A 212 19.03 13.48 4.50
N ALA A 213 17.83 13.51 5.08
CA ALA A 213 17.18 14.71 5.60
C ALA A 213 16.83 14.53 7.08
N ARG A 214 16.61 15.63 7.79
CA ARG A 214 16.05 15.59 9.14
C ARG A 214 14.56 15.21 9.07
N PRO A 215 14.06 14.35 9.97
CA PRO A 215 12.64 14.05 10.02
C PRO A 215 11.80 15.29 10.34
N PRO A 216 10.54 15.34 9.92
CA PRO A 216 9.60 16.39 10.29
C PRO A 216 9.41 16.50 11.81
N SER A 217 8.85 17.62 12.27
CA SER A 217 8.59 17.80 13.70
C SER A 217 7.53 16.80 14.20
N THR A 218 7.76 16.26 15.40
CA THR A 218 6.81 15.35 16.07
C THR A 218 5.43 16.00 16.24
N ARG A 219 5.37 17.30 16.50
CA ARG A 219 4.11 18.04 16.65
C ARG A 219 3.29 18.05 15.36
N ALA A 220 3.93 18.35 14.22
CA ALA A 220 3.24 18.33 12.92
C ALA A 220 2.76 16.91 12.55
N ALA A 221 3.58 15.90 12.80
CA ALA A 221 3.21 14.50 12.53
C ALA A 221 2.03 14.03 13.38
N LEU A 222 2.00 14.37 14.68
CA LEU A 222 0.89 14.02 15.56
C LEU A 222 -0.36 14.87 15.29
N ALA A 223 -0.23 16.13 14.87
CA ALA A 223 -1.35 16.94 14.42
C ALA A 223 -2.00 16.35 13.16
N ALA A 224 -1.20 15.92 12.19
CA ALA A 224 -1.71 15.20 11.00
C ALA A 224 -2.44 13.91 11.39
N LEU A 225 -1.90 13.13 12.33
CA LEU A 225 -2.55 11.93 12.85
C LEU A 225 -3.89 12.27 13.52
N GLY A 226 -3.92 13.26 14.41
CA GLY A 226 -5.16 13.67 15.09
C GLY A 226 -6.26 14.07 14.12
N MET A 227 -5.92 14.91 13.12
CA MET A 227 -6.88 15.29 12.07
C MET A 227 -7.30 14.12 11.19
N ALA A 228 -6.40 13.16 10.90
CA ALA A 228 -6.77 11.96 10.16
C ALA A 228 -7.74 11.07 10.96
N LEU A 229 -7.54 10.93 12.27
CA LEU A 229 -8.46 10.17 13.13
C LEU A 229 -9.83 10.85 13.21
N VAL A 230 -9.88 12.18 13.32
CA VAL A 230 -11.14 12.94 13.25
C VAL A 230 -11.84 12.70 11.91
N ALA A 231 -11.11 12.76 10.80
CA ALA A 231 -11.65 12.50 9.47
C ALA A 231 -12.24 11.08 9.36
N ILE A 232 -11.51 10.07 9.82
CA ILE A 232 -11.98 8.66 9.82
C ILE A 232 -13.25 8.52 10.68
N ALA A 233 -13.26 9.08 11.90
CA ALA A 233 -14.42 9.00 12.79
C ALA A 233 -15.66 9.68 12.18
N LEU A 234 -15.50 10.87 11.57
CA LEU A 234 -16.58 11.57 10.87
C LEU A 234 -17.10 10.76 9.66
N ALA A 235 -16.20 10.16 8.88
CA ALA A 235 -16.60 9.33 7.74
C ALA A 235 -17.39 8.08 8.17
N LEU A 236 -16.96 7.41 9.26
CA LEU A 236 -17.68 6.28 9.84
C LEU A 236 -19.04 6.68 10.43
N GLY A 237 -19.17 7.92 10.89
CA GLY A 237 -20.43 8.52 11.36
C GLY A 237 -21.34 9.02 10.23
N GLY A 238 -20.97 8.86 8.96
CA GLY A 238 -21.74 9.31 7.80
C GLY A 238 -21.55 10.78 7.40
N TYR A 239 -20.67 11.54 8.06
CA TYR A 239 -20.39 12.96 7.76
C TYR A 239 -19.28 13.09 6.69
N VAL A 240 -19.49 12.50 5.50
CA VAL A 240 -18.44 12.29 4.48
C VAL A 240 -17.84 13.61 3.99
N GLY A 241 -18.63 14.65 3.77
CA GLY A 241 -18.13 15.96 3.32
C GLY A 241 -17.18 16.62 4.33
N VAL A 242 -17.59 16.67 5.62
CA VAL A 242 -16.75 17.22 6.69
C VAL A 242 -15.52 16.34 6.92
N ALA A 243 -15.68 15.02 6.83
CA ALA A 243 -14.58 14.07 6.91
C ALA A 243 -13.53 14.31 5.81
N ALA A 244 -13.97 14.55 4.57
CA ALA A 244 -13.06 14.84 3.46
C ALA A 244 -12.28 16.15 3.68
N LEU A 245 -12.92 17.20 4.21
CA LEU A 245 -12.25 18.45 4.55
C LEU A 245 -11.23 18.26 5.69
N ALA A 246 -11.58 17.54 6.75
CA ALA A 246 -10.64 17.19 7.82
C ALA A 246 -9.47 16.34 7.30
N GLY A 247 -9.74 15.39 6.40
CA GLY A 247 -8.75 14.60 5.70
C GLY A 247 -7.80 15.44 4.84
N LEU A 248 -8.32 16.45 4.13
CA LEU A 248 -7.50 17.40 3.37
C LEU A 248 -6.54 18.17 4.29
N VAL A 249 -7.01 18.61 5.45
CA VAL A 249 -6.15 19.28 6.44
C VAL A 249 -5.06 18.33 6.93
N ALA A 250 -5.41 17.08 7.28
CA ALA A 250 -4.45 16.07 7.70
C ALA A 250 -3.39 15.80 6.62
N ALA A 251 -3.82 15.60 5.37
CA ALA A 251 -2.96 15.35 4.23
C ALA A 251 -2.07 16.56 3.92
N ALA A 252 -2.60 17.78 3.99
CA ALA A 252 -1.83 19.01 3.78
C ALA A 252 -0.73 19.17 4.83
N ILE A 253 -1.03 18.98 6.13
CA ILE A 253 -0.03 19.04 7.21
C ILE A 253 1.06 17.99 6.94
N HIS A 254 0.68 16.75 6.61
CA HIS A 254 1.58 15.66 6.31
C HIS A 254 2.52 15.98 5.13
N VAL A 255 1.95 16.34 3.98
CA VAL A 255 2.69 16.63 2.74
C VAL A 255 3.61 17.83 2.90
N VAL A 256 3.11 18.94 3.48
CA VAL A 256 3.91 20.16 3.69
C VAL A 256 5.06 19.89 4.64
N SER A 257 4.84 19.16 5.72
CA SER A 257 5.90 18.83 6.68
C SER A 257 7.00 17.97 6.08
N LEU A 258 6.64 16.97 5.27
CA LEU A 258 7.61 16.13 4.56
C LEU A 258 8.32 16.88 3.42
N GLU A 259 7.62 17.70 2.62
CA GLU A 259 8.27 18.50 1.57
C GLU A 259 9.27 19.51 2.15
N ARG A 260 8.98 20.13 3.30
CA ARG A 260 9.94 20.98 4.01
C ARG A 260 11.19 20.19 4.42
N SER A 261 11.01 18.99 4.97
CA SER A 261 12.11 18.08 5.29
C SER A 261 12.92 17.71 4.05
N LEU A 262 12.26 17.30 2.96
CA LEU A 262 12.91 16.91 1.71
C LEU A 262 13.64 18.07 1.02
N ARG A 263 13.18 19.31 1.15
CA ARG A 263 13.89 20.50 0.64
C ARG A 263 15.21 20.75 1.39
N ALA A 264 15.27 20.45 2.68
CA ALA A 264 16.47 20.59 3.52
C ALA A 264 17.40 19.36 3.45
N ARG A 265 17.25 18.49 2.46
CA ARG A 265 18.06 17.27 2.28
C ARG A 265 19.52 17.56 1.96
N LEU A 266 20.40 16.65 2.38
CA LEU A 266 21.81 16.66 1.98
C LEU A 266 22.05 15.92 0.66
N ARG A 267 21.15 15.04 0.23
CA ARG A 267 21.26 14.28 -1.02
C ARG A 267 20.91 15.16 -2.22
N PRO A 268 21.83 15.39 -3.18
CA PRO A 268 21.59 16.31 -4.30
C PRO A 268 20.39 15.90 -5.17
N ALA A 269 20.30 14.62 -5.56
CA ALA A 269 19.26 14.10 -6.43
C ALA A 269 18.44 12.99 -5.72
N LEU A 270 17.12 13.16 -5.67
CA LEU A 270 16.22 12.20 -5.04
C LEU A 270 15.86 11.01 -5.95
N GLY A 271 15.94 11.20 -7.27
CA GLY A 271 15.63 10.16 -8.28
C GLY A 271 14.13 9.94 -8.49
N THR A 272 13.82 8.97 -9.36
CA THR A 272 12.46 8.70 -9.87
C THR A 272 11.46 8.29 -8.80
N ALA A 273 11.88 7.60 -7.75
CA ALA A 273 11.00 7.20 -6.64
C ALA A 273 10.29 8.39 -5.99
N PHE A 274 10.99 9.50 -5.77
CA PHE A 274 10.41 10.68 -5.15
C PHE A 274 9.47 11.48 -6.07
N SER A 275 9.62 11.36 -7.40
CA SER A 275 8.61 11.92 -8.31
C SER A 275 7.29 11.16 -8.18
N LEU A 276 7.34 9.83 -8.07
CA LEU A 276 6.13 9.03 -7.81
C LEU A 276 5.51 9.34 -6.43
N VAL A 277 6.32 9.55 -5.38
CA VAL A 277 5.81 10.01 -4.08
C VAL A 277 5.01 11.29 -4.22
N ARG A 278 5.50 12.28 -4.98
CA ARG A 278 4.78 13.55 -5.19
C ARG A 278 3.50 13.38 -6.00
N VAL A 279 3.53 12.54 -7.04
CA VAL A 279 2.30 12.19 -7.78
C VAL A 279 1.29 11.54 -6.85
N SER A 280 1.72 10.60 -6.00
CA SER A 280 0.83 9.95 -5.03
C SER A 280 0.20 10.94 -4.04
N TRP A 281 0.96 11.91 -3.55
CA TRP A 281 0.43 12.97 -2.69
C TRP A 281 -0.58 13.86 -3.42
N GLY A 282 -0.33 14.17 -4.70
CA GLY A 282 -1.30 14.87 -5.56
C GLY A 282 -2.61 14.08 -5.68
N CYS A 283 -2.52 12.78 -5.91
CA CYS A 283 -3.70 11.91 -5.97
C CYS A 283 -4.43 11.78 -4.63
N LEU A 284 -3.71 11.75 -3.50
CA LEU A 284 -4.31 11.80 -2.16
C LEU A 284 -5.16 13.08 -1.98
N LEU A 285 -4.54 14.23 -2.21
CA LEU A 285 -5.25 15.52 -2.08
C LEU A 285 -6.42 15.62 -3.05
N ALA A 286 -6.23 15.17 -4.30
CA ALA A 286 -7.28 15.14 -5.30
C ALA A 286 -8.43 14.20 -4.92
N SER A 287 -8.15 13.01 -4.35
CA SER A 287 -9.20 12.08 -3.90
C SER A 287 -10.06 12.67 -2.80
N LEU A 288 -9.46 13.37 -1.83
CA LEU A 288 -10.17 14.01 -0.74
C LEU A 288 -10.97 15.24 -1.21
N ALA A 289 -10.38 16.08 -2.07
CA ALA A 289 -11.09 17.21 -2.67
C ALA A 289 -12.28 16.72 -3.51
N PHE A 290 -12.10 15.62 -4.26
CA PHE A 290 -13.15 15.04 -5.08
C PHE A 290 -14.27 14.45 -4.21
N ALA A 291 -13.94 13.78 -3.09
CA ALA A 291 -14.93 13.30 -2.13
C ALA A 291 -15.77 14.46 -1.54
N ALA A 292 -15.12 15.59 -1.18
CA ALA A 292 -15.84 16.78 -0.71
C ALA A 292 -16.75 17.36 -1.81
N ALA A 293 -16.28 17.42 -3.05
CA ALA A 293 -17.07 17.91 -4.18
C ALA A 293 -18.31 17.03 -4.46
N MET A 294 -18.15 15.70 -4.33
CA MET A 294 -19.28 14.77 -4.48
C MET A 294 -20.40 15.05 -3.46
N GLU A 295 -20.04 15.30 -2.20
CA GLU A 295 -21.00 15.61 -1.13
C GLU A 295 -21.69 16.98 -1.33
N LEU A 296 -21.03 17.92 -2.00
CA LEU A 296 -21.61 19.23 -2.40
C LEU A 296 -22.49 19.13 -3.66
N GLY A 297 -22.71 17.93 -4.19
CA GLY A 297 -23.52 17.73 -5.39
C GLY A 297 -22.77 18.02 -6.71
N TRP A 298 -21.46 18.27 -6.67
CA TRP A 298 -20.63 18.52 -7.86
C TRP A 298 -20.01 17.22 -8.40
N ALA A 299 -20.78 16.15 -8.36
CA ALA A 299 -20.32 14.85 -8.81
C ALA A 299 -20.57 14.67 -10.30
N PRO A 300 -19.54 14.56 -11.15
CA PRO A 300 -19.74 14.18 -12.55
C PRO A 300 -20.24 12.73 -12.63
N PRO A 301 -20.79 12.31 -13.77
CA PRO A 301 -21.06 10.90 -14.00
C PRO A 301 -19.82 10.04 -13.67
N ARG A 302 -20.03 8.87 -13.07
CA ARG A 302 -18.94 7.91 -12.70
C ARG A 302 -17.97 8.42 -11.60
N ALA A 303 -18.37 9.41 -10.85
CA ALA A 303 -17.55 10.01 -9.79
C ALA A 303 -16.94 8.96 -8.83
N GLY A 304 -17.71 7.93 -8.47
CA GLY A 304 -17.22 6.86 -7.60
C GLY A 304 -16.03 6.09 -8.20
N VAL A 305 -16.01 5.86 -9.50
CA VAL A 305 -14.88 5.16 -10.17
C VAL A 305 -13.66 6.09 -10.24
N VAL A 306 -13.84 7.37 -10.60
CA VAL A 306 -12.76 8.37 -10.57
C VAL A 306 -12.12 8.45 -9.19
N PHE A 307 -12.96 8.51 -8.14
CA PHE A 307 -12.50 8.51 -6.75
C PHE A 307 -11.64 7.30 -6.42
N VAL A 308 -12.09 6.08 -6.78
CA VAL A 308 -11.34 4.85 -6.52
C VAL A 308 -10.01 4.82 -7.30
N VAL A 309 -9.98 5.32 -8.54
CA VAL A 309 -8.76 5.43 -9.34
C VAL A 309 -7.75 6.41 -8.72
N LEU A 310 -8.21 7.56 -8.23
CA LEU A 310 -7.34 8.49 -7.51
C LEU A 310 -6.82 7.89 -6.20
N LEU A 311 -7.68 7.19 -5.46
CA LEU A 311 -7.41 6.68 -4.13
C LEU A 311 -6.47 5.46 -4.15
N VAL A 312 -6.78 4.41 -4.94
CA VAL A 312 -6.05 3.14 -4.89
C VAL A 312 -4.87 3.14 -5.85
N PRO A 313 -5.00 3.16 -7.18
CA PRO A 313 -3.82 3.19 -8.04
C PRO A 313 -3.07 4.52 -7.99
N GLY A 314 -3.78 5.66 -7.84
CA GLY A 314 -3.18 6.98 -7.85
C GLY A 314 -2.39 7.29 -6.58
N TRP A 315 -2.98 7.12 -5.42
CA TRP A 315 -2.30 7.40 -4.14
C TRP A 315 -1.57 6.18 -3.61
N LEU A 316 -2.30 5.17 -3.11
CA LEU A 316 -1.72 4.09 -2.29
C LEU A 316 -0.73 3.25 -3.07
N LEU A 317 -1.10 2.77 -4.26
CA LEU A 317 -0.23 1.91 -5.07
C LEU A 317 0.99 2.68 -5.58
N THR A 318 0.81 3.90 -6.09
CA THR A 318 1.92 4.75 -6.56
C THR A 318 2.91 5.05 -5.43
N PHE A 319 2.42 5.40 -4.22
CA PHE A 319 3.25 5.61 -3.05
C PHE A 319 4.04 4.36 -2.66
N LEU A 320 3.35 3.24 -2.56
CA LEU A 320 3.96 1.97 -2.16
C LEU A 320 5.04 1.51 -3.12
N LEU A 321 4.78 1.55 -4.44
CA LEU A 321 5.76 1.20 -5.46
C LEU A 321 6.97 2.15 -5.46
N ALA A 322 6.75 3.44 -5.21
CA ALA A 322 7.83 4.41 -5.03
C ALA A 322 8.74 4.06 -3.85
N VAL A 323 8.15 3.68 -2.72
CA VAL A 323 8.89 3.30 -1.51
C VAL A 323 9.62 1.97 -1.70
N LEU A 324 8.97 0.97 -2.35
CA LEU A 324 9.59 -0.32 -2.67
C LEU A 324 10.84 -0.19 -3.56
N GLN A 325 10.86 0.76 -4.50
CA GLN A 325 12.06 1.04 -5.31
C GLN A 325 13.29 1.40 -4.46
N ARG A 326 13.07 1.84 -3.22
CA ARG A 326 14.12 2.17 -2.27
C ARG A 326 14.36 1.07 -1.24
N ILE A 327 13.28 0.49 -0.70
CA ILE A 327 13.36 -0.53 0.34
C ILE A 327 14.01 -1.82 -0.18
N VAL A 328 13.64 -2.29 -1.37
CA VAL A 328 14.14 -3.57 -1.89
C VAL A 328 15.66 -3.60 -2.03
N PRO A 329 16.32 -2.66 -2.76
CA PRO A 329 17.77 -2.67 -2.86
C PRO A 329 18.46 -2.30 -1.54
N PHE A 330 17.86 -1.47 -0.70
CA PHE A 330 18.37 -1.13 0.63
C PHE A 330 18.44 -2.38 1.52
N LEU A 331 17.35 -3.13 1.65
CA LEU A 331 17.33 -4.34 2.45
C LEU A 331 18.24 -5.43 1.85
N ALA A 332 18.31 -5.56 0.53
CA ALA A 332 19.24 -6.48 -0.13
C ALA A 332 20.69 -6.16 0.25
N SER A 333 21.09 -4.90 0.23
CA SER A 333 22.42 -4.44 0.64
C SER A 333 22.68 -4.70 2.14
N VAL A 334 21.73 -4.36 3.02
CA VAL A 334 21.86 -4.54 4.47
C VAL A 334 22.04 -6.03 4.85
N HIS A 335 21.30 -6.93 4.21
CA HIS A 335 21.39 -8.37 4.47
C HIS A 335 22.62 -9.04 3.82
N ALA A 336 23.28 -8.40 2.88
CA ALA A 336 24.51 -8.92 2.31
C ALA A 336 25.73 -8.79 3.26
N GLY A 337 25.67 -7.88 4.22
CA GLY A 337 26.71 -7.78 5.27
C GLY A 337 27.86 -6.82 4.92
N ALA A 338 29.02 -7.04 5.52
CA ALA A 338 30.23 -6.26 5.26
C ALA A 338 30.70 -6.49 3.82
N GLY A 339 31.17 -5.44 3.14
CA GLY A 339 31.55 -5.52 1.72
C GLY A 339 30.38 -5.56 0.74
N ALA A 340 29.12 -5.42 1.23
CA ALA A 340 27.94 -5.41 0.38
C ALA A 340 27.94 -4.27 -0.64
N PRO A 341 27.45 -4.51 -1.88
CA PRO A 341 27.29 -3.45 -2.85
C PRO A 341 26.26 -2.41 -2.36
N LEU A 342 26.50 -1.15 -2.69
CA LEU A 342 25.56 -0.08 -2.37
C LEU A 342 24.18 -0.35 -2.99
N ALA A 343 23.10 0.06 -2.31
CA ALA A 343 21.74 -0.08 -2.82
C ALA A 343 21.56 0.53 -4.23
N SER A 344 22.28 1.60 -4.55
CA SER A 344 22.29 2.21 -5.90
C SER A 344 22.91 1.31 -6.98
N ALA A 345 23.92 0.54 -6.63
CA ALA A 345 24.55 -0.42 -7.55
C ALA A 345 23.64 -1.65 -7.81
N LEU A 346 22.85 -2.03 -6.81
CA LEU A 346 21.86 -3.11 -6.94
C LEU A 346 20.64 -2.72 -7.78
N SER A 347 20.38 -1.41 -8.00
CA SER A 347 19.16 -0.93 -8.64
C SER A 347 19.30 -0.83 -10.16
N PRO A 348 18.66 -1.70 -10.96
CA PRO A 348 18.65 -1.56 -12.42
C PRO A 348 17.81 -0.34 -12.85
N ARG A 349 18.41 0.58 -13.61
CA ARG A 349 17.78 1.87 -13.95
C ARG A 349 16.71 1.76 -15.03
N ALA A 350 16.95 0.95 -16.08
CA ALA A 350 16.05 0.85 -17.22
C ALA A 350 14.66 0.30 -16.83
N PRO A 351 14.55 -0.82 -16.09
CA PRO A 351 13.24 -1.29 -15.62
C PRO A 351 12.48 -0.28 -14.75
N LEU A 352 13.19 0.50 -13.91
CA LEU A 352 12.55 1.53 -13.09
C LEU A 352 12.04 2.70 -13.93
N ALA A 353 12.77 3.11 -14.98
CA ALA A 353 12.32 4.15 -15.89
C ALA A 353 11.10 3.70 -16.70
N ALA A 354 11.12 2.47 -17.22
CA ALA A 354 9.99 1.86 -17.92
C ALA A 354 8.76 1.74 -17.01
N HIS A 355 8.94 1.20 -15.80
CA HIS A 355 7.86 1.12 -14.82
C HIS A 355 7.22 2.49 -14.57
N ARG A 356 8.02 3.52 -14.30
CA ARG A 356 7.50 4.87 -14.02
C ARG A 356 6.67 5.40 -15.19
N ALA A 357 7.18 5.32 -16.42
CA ALA A 357 6.49 5.84 -17.59
C ALA A 357 5.17 5.10 -17.83
N LEU A 358 5.21 3.77 -17.79
CA LEU A 358 4.04 2.92 -18.04
C LEU A 358 3.00 3.01 -16.92
N HIS A 359 3.42 3.10 -15.65
CA HIS A 359 2.52 3.28 -14.50
C HIS A 359 1.78 4.63 -14.57
N LEU A 360 2.49 5.71 -14.87
CA LEU A 360 1.87 7.04 -15.02
C LEU A 360 0.96 7.11 -16.24
N ALA A 361 1.34 6.48 -17.36
CA ALA A 361 0.47 6.37 -18.54
C ALA A 361 -0.80 5.56 -18.21
N ALA A 362 -0.68 4.45 -17.49
CA ALA A 362 -1.80 3.66 -17.03
C ALA A 362 -2.75 4.46 -16.13
N LEU A 363 -2.21 5.19 -15.16
CA LEU A 363 -3.01 6.04 -14.26
C LEU A 363 -3.75 7.13 -15.01
N ALA A 364 -3.06 7.88 -15.86
CA ALA A 364 -3.66 8.93 -16.68
C ALA A 364 -4.69 8.38 -17.67
N GLY A 365 -4.38 7.24 -18.30
CA GLY A 365 -5.28 6.56 -19.21
C GLY A 365 -6.55 6.04 -18.53
N LEU A 366 -6.46 5.47 -17.31
CA LEU A 366 -7.64 5.04 -16.54
C LEU A 366 -8.51 6.24 -16.16
N LEU A 367 -7.92 7.32 -15.68
CA LEU A 367 -8.68 8.55 -15.36
C LEU A 367 -9.38 9.08 -16.60
N GLY A 368 -8.66 9.21 -17.72
CA GLY A 368 -9.24 9.63 -18.99
C GLY A 368 -10.34 8.71 -19.47
N ALA A 369 -10.14 7.38 -19.39
CA ALA A 369 -11.15 6.41 -19.80
C ALA A 369 -12.45 6.54 -19.02
N VAL A 370 -12.36 6.77 -17.71
CA VAL A 370 -13.55 6.93 -16.85
C VAL A 370 -14.23 8.29 -17.08
N ILE A 371 -13.45 9.37 -17.18
CA ILE A 371 -13.97 10.73 -17.36
C ILE A 371 -14.70 10.87 -18.72
N PHE A 372 -14.09 10.32 -19.78
CA PHE A 372 -14.60 10.48 -21.15
C PHE A 372 -15.43 9.28 -21.64
N ASP A 373 -15.64 8.27 -20.79
CA ASP A 373 -16.37 7.03 -21.15
C ASP A 373 -15.81 6.32 -22.37
N VAL A 374 -14.50 6.07 -22.37
CA VAL A 374 -13.81 5.43 -23.48
C VAL A 374 -13.27 4.04 -23.07
N PRO A 375 -14.04 2.95 -23.27
CA PRO A 375 -13.60 1.60 -22.85
C PRO A 375 -12.30 1.13 -23.51
N GLY A 376 -12.05 1.55 -24.76
CA GLY A 376 -10.79 1.25 -25.44
C GLY A 376 -9.57 1.89 -24.79
N LEU A 377 -9.72 3.10 -24.23
CA LEU A 377 -8.67 3.76 -23.46
C LEU A 377 -8.41 3.03 -22.12
N ALA A 378 -9.47 2.53 -21.45
CA ALA A 378 -9.32 1.69 -20.26
C ALA A 378 -8.50 0.42 -20.56
N GLN A 379 -8.72 -0.19 -21.70
CA GLN A 379 -8.00 -1.38 -22.17
C GLN A 379 -6.51 -1.06 -22.43
N ALA A 380 -6.22 0.03 -23.13
CA ALA A 380 -4.85 0.50 -23.37
C ALA A 380 -4.14 0.86 -22.06
N ALA A 381 -4.83 1.54 -21.15
CA ALA A 381 -4.31 1.88 -19.83
C ALA A 381 -3.99 0.65 -18.99
N ALA A 382 -4.87 -0.36 -18.96
CA ALA A 382 -4.64 -1.61 -18.25
C ALA A 382 -3.47 -2.41 -18.86
N ALA A 383 -3.32 -2.41 -20.18
CA ALA A 383 -2.18 -3.02 -20.86
C ALA A 383 -0.85 -2.31 -20.51
N ALA A 384 -0.85 -0.98 -20.47
CA ALA A 384 0.30 -0.19 -20.02
C ALA A 384 0.61 -0.49 -18.53
N GLY A 385 -0.42 -0.62 -17.69
CA GLY A 385 -0.26 -0.99 -16.29
C GLY A 385 0.36 -2.38 -16.10
N LEU A 386 -0.07 -3.36 -16.89
CA LEU A 386 0.52 -4.71 -16.90
C LEU A 386 1.98 -4.68 -17.33
N ALA A 387 2.29 -3.99 -18.43
CA ALA A 387 3.67 -3.82 -18.87
C ALA A 387 4.54 -3.11 -17.82
N GLY A 388 3.99 -2.10 -17.14
CA GLY A 388 4.63 -1.43 -16.01
C GLY A 388 4.86 -2.36 -14.81
N ALA A 389 3.91 -3.24 -14.48
CA ALA A 389 4.06 -4.24 -13.43
C ALA A 389 5.15 -5.27 -13.76
N LEU A 390 5.22 -5.72 -15.01
CA LEU A 390 6.29 -6.60 -15.48
C LEU A 390 7.66 -5.93 -15.42
N ALA A 391 7.74 -4.65 -15.80
CA ALA A 391 8.96 -3.86 -15.66
C ALA A 391 9.38 -3.72 -14.17
N PHE A 392 8.44 -3.56 -13.24
CA PHE A 392 8.73 -3.60 -11.81
C PHE A 392 9.21 -4.97 -11.35
N GLY A 393 8.64 -6.05 -11.90
CA GLY A 393 9.12 -7.44 -11.69
C GLY A 393 10.57 -7.62 -12.17
N ALA A 394 10.91 -7.09 -13.34
CA ALA A 394 12.28 -7.09 -13.87
C ALA A 394 13.24 -6.29 -12.97
N PHE A 395 12.79 -5.17 -12.38
CA PHE A 395 13.56 -4.46 -11.37
C PHE A 395 13.81 -5.34 -10.14
N PHE A 396 12.76 -5.95 -9.57
CA PHE A 396 12.86 -6.78 -8.37
C PHE A 396 13.82 -7.96 -8.57
N THR A 397 13.65 -8.73 -9.64
CA THR A 397 14.51 -9.87 -9.98
C THR A 397 15.94 -9.42 -10.31
N GLY A 398 16.10 -8.27 -10.97
CA GLY A 398 17.40 -7.68 -11.26
C GLY A 398 18.18 -7.29 -9.99
N VAL A 399 17.50 -6.79 -8.94
CA VAL A 399 18.15 -6.55 -7.64
C VAL A 399 18.69 -7.85 -7.04
N LEU A 400 17.88 -8.92 -7.07
CA LEU A 400 18.28 -10.22 -6.51
C LEU A 400 19.42 -10.86 -7.31
N SER A 401 19.38 -10.78 -8.64
CA SER A 401 20.43 -11.29 -9.51
C SER A 401 21.77 -10.58 -9.23
N ARG A 402 21.78 -9.24 -9.22
CA ARG A 402 22.99 -8.46 -8.92
C ARG A 402 23.55 -8.75 -7.53
N LEU A 403 22.67 -8.97 -6.53
CA LEU A 403 23.10 -9.36 -5.19
C LEU A 403 23.79 -10.73 -5.21
N ARG A 404 23.25 -11.72 -5.94
CA ARG A 404 23.87 -13.05 -6.08
C ARG A 404 25.23 -12.97 -6.75
N SER A 405 25.34 -12.24 -7.88
CA SER A 405 26.61 -12.05 -8.60
C SER A 405 27.67 -11.38 -7.72
N ALA A 406 27.28 -10.35 -6.94
CA ALA A 406 28.21 -9.68 -6.03
C ALA A 406 28.71 -10.60 -4.90
N ARG A 407 27.88 -11.50 -4.39
CA ARG A 407 28.29 -12.48 -3.39
C ARG A 407 29.24 -13.54 -3.96
N ALA A 408 29.02 -13.97 -5.20
CA ALA A 408 29.88 -14.95 -5.87
C ALA A 408 31.26 -14.38 -6.22
N ALA A 409 31.38 -13.06 -6.33
CA ALA A 409 32.65 -12.37 -6.65
C ALA A 409 33.54 -12.10 -5.41
N VAL A 410 33.07 -12.35 -4.19
CA VAL A 410 33.87 -12.22 -2.96
C VAL A 410 34.54 -13.58 -2.70
N PRO A 411 35.89 -13.67 -2.78
CA PRO A 411 36.61 -14.90 -2.42
C PRO A 411 36.30 -15.30 -0.96
N ALA A 412 36.24 -16.60 -0.71
CA ALA A 412 35.99 -17.16 0.63
C ALA A 412 37.14 -16.86 1.61
#